data_bf07acca3ab9e3f7f5cbbd06c992fd17
#
_entry.id   bf07acca3ab9e3f7f5cbbd06c992fd17
#
_cell.length_a   1.000
_cell.length_b   1.000
_cell.length_c   1.000
_cell.angle_alpha   90.00
_cell.angle_beta   90.00
_cell.angle_gamma   90.00
#
_symmetry.space_group_name_H-M   'P 1'
#
loop_
_entity.id
_entity.type
_entity.pdbx_description
1 polymer ?
#
loop_
_entity_poly.entity_id
_entity_poly.type
_entity_poly.pdbx_seq_one_letter_code
_entity_poly.pdbx_strand_id
1 'polypeptide(L)'
;RVVDNPAVMNEIKDAVAAGHPNMDPEMAKGCFRGAPVMVFIARDKSYDFSAYDCGLMAQNIMLSAWSMGVGSMCLGSPVRFLTDNDACKPVLERLGFSEGYELCLCVGLGYADEAPDAKPRDINKVKFVE
;
A
#
# COMPACT_ATOMS: atom_id res chain seq x y z
N ARG A 1 -8.50 3.33 -5.00
CA ARG A 1 -8.74 4.69 -4.46
C ARG A 1 -7.42 5.43 -4.32
N VAL A 2 -7.41 6.70 -4.66
CA VAL A 2 -6.24 7.56 -4.53
C VAL A 2 -6.52 8.61 -3.47
N VAL A 3 -5.60 8.76 -2.52
CA VAL A 3 -5.64 9.79 -1.48
C VAL A 3 -4.40 10.66 -1.64
N ASP A 4 -4.62 11.90 -2.04
CA ASP A 4 -3.63 12.98 -2.20
C ASP A 4 -3.91 14.17 -1.27
N ASN A 5 -5.01 14.10 -0.51
CA ASN A 5 -5.38 15.12 0.46
C ASN A 5 -4.70 14.85 1.80
N PRO A 6 -3.83 15.78 2.30
CA PRO A 6 -3.10 15.58 3.55
C PRO A 6 -4.01 15.40 4.77
N ALA A 7 -5.17 16.06 4.81
CA ALA A 7 -6.12 15.95 5.93
C ALA A 7 -6.71 14.52 5.98
N VAL A 8 -7.10 13.98 4.84
CA VAL A 8 -7.61 12.60 4.74
C VAL A 8 -6.51 11.59 5.10
N MET A 9 -5.29 11.81 4.61
CA MET A 9 -4.15 10.95 4.95
C MET A 9 -3.86 10.97 6.46
N ASN A 10 -3.97 12.13 7.11
CA ASN A 10 -3.78 12.24 8.55
C ASN A 10 -4.87 11.50 9.33
N GLU A 11 -6.13 11.61 8.93
CA GLU A 11 -7.22 10.82 9.52
C GLU A 11 -6.94 9.30 9.44
N ILE A 12 -6.47 8.82 8.29
CA ILE A 12 -6.11 7.41 8.10
C ILE A 12 -4.95 7.01 9.03
N LYS A 13 -3.90 7.84 9.11
CA LYS A 13 -2.75 7.62 10.00
C LYS A 13 -3.16 7.61 11.48
N ASP A 14 -4.03 8.53 11.88
CA ASP A 14 -4.51 8.62 13.26
C ASP A 14 -5.39 7.41 13.63
N ALA A 15 -6.23 6.94 12.71
CA ALA A 15 -7.00 5.72 12.90
C ALA A 15 -6.09 4.49 13.07
N VAL A 16 -5.02 4.38 12.27
CA VAL A 16 -4.02 3.32 12.43
C VAL A 16 -3.33 3.39 13.79
N ALA A 17 -2.91 4.57 14.23
CA ALA A 17 -2.28 4.74 15.54
C ALA A 17 -3.24 4.39 16.69
N ALA A 18 -4.49 4.84 16.61
CA ALA A 18 -5.54 4.53 17.59
C ALA A 18 -5.86 3.02 17.65
N GLY A 19 -5.82 2.36 16.51
CA GLY A 19 -6.02 0.92 16.39
C GLY A 19 -4.90 0.06 16.97
N HIS A 20 -3.73 0.64 17.23
CA HIS A 20 -2.55 -0.09 17.72
C HIS A 20 -1.98 0.54 18.99
N PRO A 21 -2.77 0.55 20.11
CA PRO A 21 -2.42 1.29 21.33
C PRO A 21 -1.14 0.78 22.03
N ASN A 22 -0.69 -0.43 21.69
CA ASN A 22 0.55 -1.02 22.23
C ASN A 22 1.79 -0.69 21.39
N MET A 23 1.63 0.08 20.31
CA MET A 23 2.71 0.52 19.44
C MET A 23 2.91 2.03 19.60
N ASP A 24 4.14 2.49 19.48
CA ASP A 24 4.40 3.92 19.38
C ASP A 24 3.61 4.53 18.21
N PRO A 25 2.84 5.61 18.43
CA PRO A 25 1.99 6.20 17.40
C PRO A 25 2.73 6.59 16.12
N GLU A 26 3.95 7.12 16.23
CA GLU A 26 4.73 7.52 15.06
C GLU A 26 5.25 6.29 14.30
N MET A 27 5.57 5.22 15.02
CA MET A 27 5.92 3.93 14.39
C MET A 27 4.71 3.35 13.62
N ALA A 28 3.52 3.40 14.20
CA ALA A 28 2.29 2.94 13.54
C ALA A 28 2.01 3.76 12.26
N LYS A 29 2.07 5.11 12.35
CA LYS A 29 1.91 6.02 11.21
C LYS A 29 3.01 5.84 10.17
N GLY A 30 4.21 5.46 10.59
CA GLY A 30 5.36 5.20 9.73
C GLY A 30 5.17 4.09 8.71
N CYS A 31 4.12 3.26 8.84
CA CYS A 31 3.78 2.22 7.85
C CYS A 31 3.51 2.80 6.45
N PHE A 32 3.11 4.08 6.34
CA PHE A 32 2.87 4.79 5.09
C PHE A 32 4.12 5.44 4.48
N ARG A 33 5.29 5.34 5.16
CA ARG A 33 6.59 5.82 4.68
C ARG A 33 6.64 7.29 4.29
N GLY A 34 5.81 8.13 4.88
CA GLY A 34 5.77 9.55 4.57
C GLY A 34 5.25 9.90 3.16
N ALA A 35 4.78 8.92 2.40
CA ALA A 35 4.31 9.15 1.04
C ALA A 35 3.18 10.20 1.01
N PRO A 36 3.30 11.26 0.17
CA PRO A 36 2.28 12.31 0.06
C PRO A 36 1.03 11.84 -0.67
N VAL A 37 1.14 10.81 -1.50
CA VAL A 37 0.02 10.22 -2.23
C VAL A 37 -0.02 8.72 -1.97
N MET A 38 -1.20 8.22 -1.64
CA MET A 38 -1.42 6.79 -1.42
C MET A 38 -2.48 6.25 -2.39
N VAL A 39 -2.14 5.15 -3.05
CA VAL A 39 -3.08 4.36 -3.85
C VAL A 39 -3.45 3.12 -3.04
N PHE A 40 -4.74 2.99 -2.74
CA PHE A 40 -5.32 1.84 -2.07
C PHE A 40 -6.00 0.95 -3.12
N ILE A 41 -5.52 -0.27 -3.29
CA ILE A 41 -5.98 -1.23 -4.28
C ILE A 41 -6.79 -2.31 -3.58
N ALA A 42 -8.03 -2.50 -4.01
CA ALA A 42 -8.91 -3.52 -3.47
C ALA A 42 -9.07 -4.68 -4.45
N ARG A 43 -9.24 -5.88 -3.90
CA ARG A 43 -9.51 -7.11 -4.67
C ARG A 43 -10.99 -7.50 -4.56
N ASP A 44 -11.49 -8.17 -5.57
CA ASP A 44 -12.76 -8.88 -5.52
C ASP A 44 -12.61 -10.18 -4.71
N LYS A 45 -13.38 -10.33 -3.64
CA LYS A 45 -13.35 -11.52 -2.77
C LYS A 45 -13.92 -12.76 -3.41
N SER A 46 -14.74 -12.62 -4.44
CA SER A 46 -15.37 -13.73 -5.14
C SER A 46 -14.49 -14.34 -6.24
N TYR A 47 -13.36 -13.72 -6.55
CA TYR A 47 -12.46 -14.13 -7.62
C TYR A 47 -11.05 -14.43 -7.11
N ASP A 48 -10.66 -15.68 -7.16
CA ASP A 48 -9.41 -16.17 -6.55
C ASP A 48 -8.14 -15.50 -7.09
N PHE A 49 -8.14 -15.11 -8.37
CA PHE A 49 -6.98 -14.47 -9.00
C PHE A 49 -6.92 -12.95 -8.81
N SER A 50 -7.93 -12.35 -8.20
CA SER A 50 -8.00 -10.89 -8.01
C SER A 50 -6.82 -10.30 -7.23
N ALA A 51 -6.18 -11.07 -6.35
CA ALA A 51 -4.97 -10.65 -5.66
C ALA A 51 -3.77 -10.52 -6.63
N TYR A 52 -3.66 -11.39 -7.62
CA TYR A 52 -2.65 -11.29 -8.68
C TYR A 52 -2.89 -10.06 -9.55
N ASP A 53 -4.16 -9.77 -9.90
CA ASP A 53 -4.54 -8.57 -10.66
C ASP A 53 -4.14 -7.30 -9.90
N CYS A 54 -4.31 -7.26 -8.57
CA CYS A 54 -3.83 -6.16 -7.73
C CYS A 54 -2.30 -5.96 -7.83
N GLY A 55 -1.54 -7.06 -7.81
CA GLY A 55 -0.09 -7.02 -7.97
C GLY A 55 0.34 -6.52 -9.35
N LEU A 56 -0.31 -6.99 -10.42
CA LEU A 56 -0.07 -6.55 -11.80
C LEU A 56 -0.41 -5.06 -11.97
N MET A 57 -1.52 -4.59 -11.40
CA MET A 57 -1.89 -3.17 -11.38
C MET A 57 -0.86 -2.35 -10.62
N ALA A 58 -0.45 -2.78 -9.43
CA ALA A 58 0.56 -2.08 -8.64
C ALA A 58 1.88 -1.95 -9.42
N GLN A 59 2.35 -3.01 -10.08
CA GLN A 59 3.56 -2.97 -10.90
C GLN A 59 3.44 -1.96 -12.05
N ASN A 60 2.29 -1.93 -12.74
CA ASN A 60 2.07 -0.95 -13.81
C ASN A 60 2.07 0.49 -13.29
N ILE A 61 1.45 0.75 -12.12
CA ILE A 61 1.50 2.06 -11.46
C ILE A 61 2.95 2.45 -11.16
N MET A 62 3.74 1.54 -10.58
CA MET A 62 5.13 1.80 -10.20
C MET A 62 6.03 2.06 -11.42
N LEU A 63 5.86 1.31 -12.51
CA LEU A 63 6.60 1.52 -13.76
C LEU A 63 6.22 2.86 -14.40
N SER A 64 4.94 3.19 -14.41
CA SER A 64 4.46 4.47 -14.91
C SER A 64 5.01 5.64 -14.10
N ALA A 65 4.96 5.55 -12.77
CA ALA A 65 5.54 6.53 -11.86
C ALA A 65 7.04 6.74 -12.15
N TRP A 66 7.80 5.65 -12.26
CA TRP A 66 9.23 5.69 -12.58
C TRP A 66 9.51 6.41 -13.90
N SER A 67 8.71 6.16 -14.94
CA SER A 67 8.87 6.82 -16.25
C SER A 67 8.65 8.34 -16.18
N MET A 68 7.96 8.83 -15.17
CA MET A 68 7.67 10.24 -14.91
C MET A 68 8.61 10.87 -13.85
N GLY A 69 9.62 10.14 -13.38
CA GLY A 69 10.52 10.59 -12.32
C GLY A 69 9.88 10.62 -10.93
N VAL A 70 8.78 9.90 -10.73
CA VAL A 70 8.10 9.77 -9.44
C VAL A 70 8.54 8.48 -8.76
N GLY A 71 8.98 8.59 -7.51
CA GLY A 71 9.28 7.45 -6.65
C GLY A 71 8.02 6.71 -6.25
N SER A 72 8.14 5.40 -6.06
CA SER A 72 7.01 4.56 -5.64
C SER A 72 7.46 3.44 -4.72
N MET A 73 6.57 3.04 -3.81
CA MET A 73 6.80 1.92 -2.89
C MET A 73 5.54 1.09 -2.72
N CYS A 74 5.67 -0.23 -2.95
CA CYS A 74 4.63 -1.20 -2.66
C CYS A 74 4.60 -1.48 -1.15
N LEU A 75 3.45 -1.31 -0.50
CA LEU A 75 3.29 -1.35 0.95
C LEU A 75 2.22 -2.37 1.36
N GLY A 76 2.64 -3.40 2.09
CA GLY A 76 1.73 -4.39 2.70
C GLY A 76 1.34 -4.05 4.14
N SER A 77 2.21 -3.36 4.90
CA SER A 77 1.94 -3.03 6.30
C SER A 77 0.67 -2.20 6.50
N PRO A 78 0.38 -1.15 5.69
CA PRO A 78 -0.87 -0.40 5.81
C PRO A 78 -2.12 -1.28 5.66
N VAL A 79 -2.08 -2.29 4.79
CA VAL A 79 -3.21 -3.22 4.61
C VAL A 79 -3.53 -3.90 5.93
N ARG A 80 -2.53 -4.56 6.53
CA ARG A 80 -2.70 -5.27 7.81
C ARG A 80 -3.18 -4.33 8.92
N PHE A 81 -2.56 -3.16 9.04
CA PHE A 81 -2.90 -2.21 10.10
C PHE A 81 -4.32 -1.65 9.96
N LEU A 82 -4.81 -1.52 8.74
CA LEU A 82 -6.16 -1.04 8.48
C LEU A 82 -7.21 -2.15 8.60
N THR A 83 -6.89 -3.39 8.22
CA THR A 83 -7.87 -4.48 8.17
C THR A 83 -7.98 -5.27 9.47
N ASP A 84 -6.91 -5.33 10.26
CA ASP A 84 -6.86 -6.14 11.47
C ASP A 84 -7.46 -5.44 12.70
N ASN A 85 -8.00 -4.21 12.54
CA ASN A 85 -8.48 -3.42 13.65
C ASN A 85 -9.80 -2.70 13.37
N ASP A 86 -10.76 -2.88 14.28
CA ASP A 86 -12.09 -2.27 14.21
C ASP A 86 -12.07 -0.73 14.25
N ALA A 87 -11.08 -0.12 14.91
CA ALA A 87 -10.92 1.33 14.95
C ALA A 87 -10.67 1.93 13.55
N CYS A 88 -10.18 1.14 12.60
CA CYS A 88 -9.93 1.57 11.23
C CYS A 88 -11.15 1.41 10.30
N LYS A 89 -12.24 0.78 10.74
CA LYS A 89 -13.45 0.61 9.91
C LYS A 89 -13.98 1.91 9.32
N PRO A 90 -14.12 3.03 10.09
CA PRO A 90 -14.64 4.27 9.53
C PRO A 90 -13.81 4.82 8.35
N VAL A 91 -12.48 4.69 8.42
CA VAL A 91 -11.60 5.15 7.33
C VAL A 91 -11.64 4.20 6.12
N LEU A 92 -11.81 2.89 6.33
CA LEU A 92 -12.03 1.93 5.26
C LEU A 92 -13.37 2.17 4.55
N GLU A 93 -14.43 2.44 5.31
CA GLU A 93 -15.73 2.81 4.78
C GLU A 93 -15.66 4.13 3.96
N ARG A 94 -14.89 5.11 4.44
CA ARG A 94 -14.65 6.36 3.72
C ARG A 94 -13.90 6.16 2.41
N LEU A 95 -12.99 5.19 2.31
CA LEU A 95 -12.35 4.81 1.06
C LEU A 95 -13.38 4.30 0.04
N GLY A 96 -14.51 3.76 0.50
CA GLY A 96 -15.68 3.49 -0.31
C GLY A 96 -15.46 2.43 -1.37
N PHE A 97 -14.81 1.32 -1.05
CA PHE A 97 -14.72 0.18 -1.95
C PHE A 97 -16.12 -0.39 -2.24
N SER A 98 -16.30 -0.95 -3.43
CA SER A 98 -17.55 -1.61 -3.79
C SER A 98 -17.83 -2.80 -2.88
N GLU A 99 -19.11 -3.14 -2.73
CA GLU A 99 -19.51 -4.36 -2.03
C GLU A 99 -18.80 -5.58 -2.61
N GLY A 100 -18.37 -6.50 -1.77
CA GLY A 100 -17.59 -7.67 -2.19
C GLY A 100 -16.10 -7.42 -2.38
N TYR A 101 -15.63 -6.17 -2.29
CA TYR A 101 -14.21 -5.83 -2.40
C TYR A 101 -13.57 -5.60 -1.02
N GLU A 102 -12.29 -5.91 -0.90
CA GLU A 102 -11.50 -5.64 0.29
C GLU A 102 -10.12 -5.07 -0.07
N LEU A 103 -9.55 -4.25 0.81
CA LEU A 103 -8.20 -3.70 0.63
C LEU A 103 -7.17 -4.84 0.53
N CYS A 104 -6.37 -4.83 -0.53
CA CYS A 104 -5.39 -5.87 -0.82
C CYS A 104 -3.95 -5.36 -0.82
N LEU A 105 -3.72 -4.16 -1.35
CA LEU A 105 -2.38 -3.63 -1.53
C LEU A 105 -2.41 -2.10 -1.50
N CYS A 106 -1.31 -1.50 -1.04
CA CYS A 106 -1.10 -0.05 -1.10
C CYS A 106 0.15 0.28 -1.90
N VAL A 107 0.12 1.39 -2.63
CA VAL A 107 1.28 1.97 -3.29
C VAL A 107 1.43 3.42 -2.83
N GLY A 108 2.56 3.72 -2.19
CA GLY A 108 2.96 5.10 -1.89
C GLY A 108 3.65 5.72 -3.10
N LEU A 109 3.33 6.97 -3.39
CA LEU A 109 3.92 7.75 -4.48
C LEU A 109 4.45 9.08 -3.95
N GLY A 110 5.60 9.52 -4.47
CA GLY A 110 6.21 10.80 -4.10
C GLY A 110 7.56 10.98 -4.77
N TYR A 111 8.18 12.12 -4.56
CA TYR A 111 9.57 12.31 -4.98
C TYR A 111 10.49 11.60 -3.98
N ALA A 112 11.47 10.84 -4.51
CA ALA A 112 12.38 10.06 -3.68
C ALA A 112 13.32 10.98 -2.89
N ASP A 113 13.45 10.71 -1.58
CA ASP A 113 14.38 11.39 -0.67
C ASP A 113 15.63 10.52 -0.39
N GLU A 114 15.65 9.32 -0.92
CA GLU A 114 16.76 8.37 -0.82
C GLU A 114 16.98 7.60 -2.13
N ALA A 115 18.18 7.12 -2.34
CA ALA A 115 18.54 6.30 -3.49
C ALA A 115 19.31 5.05 -3.01
N PRO A 116 18.63 4.09 -2.39
CA PRO A 116 19.27 2.88 -1.88
C PRO A 116 19.81 2.02 -3.03
N ASP A 117 20.91 1.32 -2.75
CA ASP A 117 21.46 0.35 -3.69
C ASP A 117 20.45 -0.76 -4.01
N ALA A 118 20.48 -1.21 -5.28
CA ALA A 118 19.65 -2.33 -5.69
C ALA A 118 20.05 -3.61 -4.93
N LYS A 119 19.07 -4.34 -4.40
CA LYS A 119 19.32 -5.64 -3.78
C LYS A 119 19.98 -6.59 -4.78
N PRO A 120 20.99 -7.39 -4.36
CA PRO A 120 21.63 -8.33 -5.24
C PRO A 120 20.62 -9.33 -5.82
N ARG A 121 20.82 -9.67 -7.11
CA ARG A 121 20.05 -10.68 -7.81
C ARG A 121 20.84 -12.00 -7.83
N ASP A 122 20.19 -13.10 -7.49
CA ASP A 122 20.79 -14.44 -7.54
C ASP A 122 20.27 -15.16 -8.78
N ILE A 123 21.13 -15.24 -9.81
CA ILE A 123 20.80 -15.93 -11.06
C ILE A 123 20.63 -17.43 -10.88
N ASN A 124 21.23 -18.04 -9.84
CA ASN A 124 21.12 -19.47 -9.57
C ASN A 124 19.70 -19.91 -9.17
N LYS A 125 18.82 -18.93 -8.85
CA LYS A 125 17.39 -19.20 -8.63
C LYS A 125 16.62 -19.48 -9.92
N VAL A 126 17.21 -19.18 -11.07
CA VAL A 126 16.61 -19.48 -12.38
C VAL A 126 17.15 -20.81 -12.87
N LYS A 127 16.26 -21.75 -13.18
CA LYS A 127 16.60 -23.06 -13.75
C LYS A 127 15.83 -23.27 -15.05
N PHE A 128 16.54 -23.69 -16.08
CA PHE A 128 15.92 -24.21 -17.29
C PHE A 128 15.66 -25.71 -17.10
N VAL A 129 14.43 -26.13 -17.36
CA VAL A 129 14.04 -27.55 -17.32
C VAL A 129 14.04 -28.04 -18.76
N GLU A 130 14.89 -29.05 -19.03
CA GLU A 130 15.05 -29.68 -20.33
C GLU A 130 14.19 -30.96 -20.43
#